data_9f280b0d100669157ee98aec7e37c5dc
#
_entry.id   9f280b0d100669157ee98aec7e37c5dc
#
_cell.length_a   1.000
_cell.length_b   1.000
_cell.length_c   1.000
_cell.angle_alpha   90.00
_cell.angle_beta   90.00
_cell.angle_gamma   90.00
#
_symmetry.space_group_name_H-M   'P 1'
#
loop_
_entity.id
_entity.type
_entity.pdbx_description
1 polymer ?
#
loop_
_entity_poly.entity_id
_entity_poly.type
_entity_poly.pdbx_seq_one_letter_code
_entity_poly.pdbx_strand_id
1 'polypeptide(L)'
;MASRINPRITAKGGATRLAMAFLWLAGLHLGLGLGLATAEEVPLPKPRPSIWIEPHTFREAAGPDFDSAHVTSAPTECDQRIRAIATIEPMPRLIGPESCGGEDMVRLDAVTRSGGVRIDLKPAPVLRCTFAESVAAWLRDEVAPRVEKLGAALRAVETYDSYECRGRNRVPGAKLSEHGKGNAVDLRSFILADGRVVALTDVSVAKDFRDELRESACHRFTTVLGPGSDSAHESHIHVDLIERRGGYRMCQWDVRTPPPKEVAAEVPLPTPRPNIDSSTPSRKM
;
A
#
# COMPACT_ATOMS: atom_id res chain seq x y z
N MET A 1 54.51 5.79 21.28
CA MET A 1 54.16 6.78 22.31
C MET A 1 52.65 6.80 22.38
N ALA A 2 52.05 6.06 23.27
CA ALA A 2 51.55 6.44 24.58
C ALA A 2 50.46 7.55 24.43
N SER A 3 49.22 7.44 24.84
CA SER A 3 48.71 6.98 26.11
C SER A 3 47.18 6.78 26.06
N ARG A 4 46.73 5.77 26.75
CA ARG A 4 45.41 5.46 27.25
C ARG A 4 44.76 6.61 28.00
N ILE A 5 43.43 6.64 28.15
CA ILE A 5 42.73 6.63 29.45
C ILE A 5 41.24 6.34 29.20
N ASN A 6 40.75 5.31 29.91
CA ASN A 6 39.35 5.01 30.18
C ASN A 6 39.06 5.45 31.63
N PRO A 7 37.86 5.87 31.99
CA PRO A 7 37.33 5.39 33.25
C PRO A 7 35.89 4.87 33.18
N ARG A 8 35.71 3.68 33.74
CA ARG A 8 34.46 3.12 34.26
C ARG A 8 33.94 3.97 35.41
N ILE A 9 32.61 4.17 35.44
CA ILE A 9 31.90 4.54 36.66
C ILE A 9 30.80 3.51 36.89
N THR A 10 30.97 2.78 37.96
CA THR A 10 29.96 1.94 38.62
C THR A 10 29.27 2.80 39.69
N ALA A 11 27.96 2.72 39.80
CA ALA A 11 27.25 3.12 41.01
C ALA A 11 26.05 2.19 41.27
N LYS A 12 26.16 1.59 42.38
CA LYS A 12 25.28 0.85 43.27
C LYS A 12 23.99 1.63 43.63
N GLY A 13 22.82 0.97 43.63
CA GLY A 13 22.21 0.46 44.85
C GLY A 13 21.28 1.44 45.57
N GLY A 14 20.04 1.05 45.76
CA GLY A 14 19.11 1.75 46.64
C GLY A 14 17.69 1.18 46.58
N ALA A 15 17.45 0.06 47.23
CA ALA A 15 16.13 -0.41 47.56
C ALA A 15 15.59 0.37 48.76
N THR A 16 14.39 0.91 48.68
CA THR A 16 13.67 1.36 49.85
C THR A 16 12.24 0.84 49.81
N ARG A 17 11.98 -0.16 50.66
CA ARG A 17 10.67 -0.60 51.08
C ARG A 17 10.13 0.43 52.07
N LEU A 18 8.86 0.83 51.91
CA LEU A 18 8.08 1.33 53.08
C LEU A 18 6.72 0.66 53.07
N ALA A 19 6.47 0.06 54.21
CA ALA A 19 5.24 -0.64 54.56
C ALA A 19 4.31 0.28 55.39
N MET A 20 3.03 -0.06 55.36
CA MET A 20 2.00 0.14 56.38
C MET A 20 1.47 1.57 56.67
N ALA A 21 0.16 1.69 56.53
CA ALA A 21 -0.73 1.93 57.67
C ALA A 21 -2.20 1.71 57.30
N PHE A 22 -2.83 0.72 57.96
CA PHE A 22 -4.27 0.56 58.08
C PHE A 22 -4.82 1.65 58.99
N LEU A 23 -5.87 2.35 58.59
CA LEU A 23 -6.75 3.06 59.52
C LEU A 23 -8.21 2.86 59.08
N TRP A 24 -8.92 2.13 59.90
CA TRP A 24 -10.37 1.99 59.95
C TRP A 24 -10.99 3.33 60.37
N LEU A 25 -11.99 3.81 59.65
CA LEU A 25 -13.01 4.69 60.20
C LEU A 25 -14.36 4.31 59.59
N ALA A 26 -15.23 3.83 60.50
CA ALA A 26 -16.60 3.48 60.21
C ALA A 26 -17.48 4.76 60.15
N GLY A 27 -18.50 4.73 59.31
CA GLY A 27 -19.75 5.42 59.54
C GLY A 27 -20.06 6.59 58.65
N LEU A 28 -20.95 6.44 57.69
CA LEU A 28 -22.25 7.08 57.64
C LEU A 28 -22.97 6.70 56.33
N HIS A 29 -24.06 5.96 56.45
CA HIS A 29 -24.94 5.67 55.31
C HIS A 29 -25.71 6.92 54.91
N LEU A 30 -25.52 7.41 53.72
CA LEU A 30 -26.50 8.22 52.98
C LEU A 30 -26.74 7.54 51.64
N GLY A 31 -27.93 6.96 51.51
CA GLY A 31 -28.37 6.30 50.30
C GLY A 31 -28.58 7.30 49.16
N LEU A 32 -27.73 7.25 48.16
CA LEU A 32 -28.06 7.69 46.82
C LEU A 32 -28.10 6.45 45.96
N GLY A 33 -29.30 6.08 45.53
CA GLY A 33 -29.49 5.01 44.55
C GLY A 33 -28.86 5.37 43.22
N LEU A 34 -27.62 5.01 43.01
CA LEU A 34 -27.06 4.92 41.66
C LEU A 34 -27.56 3.58 41.09
N GLY A 35 -28.51 3.69 40.16
CA GLY A 35 -28.87 2.59 39.28
C GLY A 35 -27.62 2.09 38.57
N LEU A 36 -27.12 0.95 38.97
CA LEU A 36 -26.16 0.16 38.21
C LEU A 36 -26.87 -0.24 36.91
N ALA A 37 -26.59 0.49 35.82
CA ALA A 37 -26.90 0.02 34.49
C ALA A 37 -26.08 -1.29 34.33
N THR A 38 -26.77 -2.44 34.42
CA THR A 38 -26.18 -3.70 34.00
C THR A 38 -25.83 -3.57 32.53
N ALA A 39 -24.53 -3.58 32.23
CA ALA A 39 -24.06 -3.70 30.85
C ALA A 39 -24.66 -5.00 30.30
N GLU A 40 -25.60 -4.87 29.38
CA GLU A 40 -26.15 -6.00 28.65
C GLU A 40 -24.99 -6.62 27.87
N GLU A 41 -24.61 -7.82 28.27
CA GLU A 41 -23.52 -8.55 27.65
C GLU A 41 -23.92 -8.84 26.19
N VAL A 42 -23.31 -8.13 25.24
CA VAL A 42 -23.54 -8.36 23.81
C VAL A 42 -23.11 -9.81 23.51
N PRO A 43 -24.00 -10.69 23.06
CA PRO A 43 -23.66 -12.05 22.80
C PRO A 43 -22.56 -12.11 21.74
N LEU A 44 -21.44 -12.71 22.07
CA LEU A 44 -20.38 -12.96 21.10
C LEU A 44 -20.94 -13.80 19.94
N PRO A 45 -20.57 -13.48 18.68
CA PRO A 45 -20.96 -14.30 17.55
C PRO A 45 -20.56 -15.75 17.81
N LYS A 46 -21.49 -16.68 17.61
CA LYS A 46 -21.19 -18.09 17.70
C LYS A 46 -20.02 -18.42 16.78
N PRO A 47 -19.00 -19.18 17.25
CA PRO A 47 -17.92 -19.61 16.38
C PRO A 47 -18.52 -20.32 15.17
N ARG A 48 -18.05 -19.97 13.97
CA ARG A 48 -18.43 -20.70 12.75
C ARG A 48 -18.17 -22.17 12.99
N PRO A 49 -19.12 -23.06 12.62
CA PRO A 49 -18.83 -24.47 12.65
C PRO A 49 -17.55 -24.70 11.88
N SER A 50 -16.57 -25.34 12.51
CA SER A 50 -15.40 -25.85 11.81
C SER A 50 -15.93 -26.86 10.81
N ILE A 51 -16.06 -26.44 9.55
CA ILE A 51 -16.21 -27.39 8.46
C ILE A 51 -14.85 -28.09 8.45
N TRP A 52 -14.78 -29.22 9.13
CA TRP A 52 -13.73 -30.19 8.90
C TRP A 52 -13.95 -30.64 7.44
N ILE A 53 -13.33 -29.94 6.49
CA ILE A 53 -13.03 -30.53 5.22
C ILE A 53 -12.07 -31.65 5.61
N GLU A 54 -12.57 -32.88 5.67
CA GLU A 54 -11.67 -34.03 5.74
C GLU A 54 -10.61 -33.75 4.67
N PRO A 55 -9.31 -33.86 5.00
CA PRO A 55 -8.30 -33.80 4.00
C PRO A 55 -8.69 -34.93 3.04
N HIS A 56 -9.29 -34.54 1.89
CA HIS A 56 -9.39 -35.47 0.80
C HIS A 56 -7.95 -35.94 0.64
N THR A 57 -7.69 -37.14 1.11
CA THR A 57 -6.49 -37.87 0.76
C THR A 57 -6.49 -37.80 -0.76
N PHE A 58 -5.72 -36.85 -1.30
CA PHE A 58 -5.28 -36.89 -2.66
C PHE A 58 -4.59 -38.26 -2.72
N ARG A 59 -5.36 -39.25 -3.15
CA ARG A 59 -4.80 -40.52 -3.57
C ARG A 59 -3.89 -40.10 -4.70
N GLU A 60 -2.65 -39.95 -4.36
CA GLU A 60 -1.54 -39.76 -5.28
C GLU A 60 -1.68 -40.93 -6.26
N ALA A 61 -2.40 -40.69 -7.36
CA ALA A 61 -2.27 -41.55 -8.50
C ALA A 61 -0.81 -41.41 -8.84
N ALA A 62 -0.05 -42.46 -8.55
CA ALA A 62 1.31 -42.62 -9.03
C ALA A 62 1.25 -42.52 -10.56
N GLY A 63 1.23 -41.30 -11.06
CA GLY A 63 1.57 -40.97 -12.43
C GLY A 63 3.07 -41.21 -12.59
N PRO A 64 3.54 -41.56 -13.79
CA PRO A 64 4.91 -41.84 -14.06
C PRO A 64 5.76 -40.71 -13.49
N ASP A 65 6.85 -41.07 -12.84
CA ASP A 65 7.85 -40.24 -12.20
C ASP A 65 7.93 -38.86 -12.88
N PHE A 66 7.34 -37.83 -12.19
CA PHE A 66 7.65 -36.46 -12.50
C PHE A 66 9.09 -36.28 -12.03
N ASP A 67 10.01 -36.67 -12.94
CA ASP A 67 11.38 -36.34 -12.82
C ASP A 67 11.46 -34.82 -12.63
N SER A 68 11.79 -34.38 -11.41
CA SER A 68 12.04 -32.99 -11.07
C SER A 68 13.33 -32.51 -11.75
N ALA A 69 13.55 -32.97 -12.97
CA ALA A 69 14.48 -32.35 -13.86
C ALA A 69 13.97 -30.88 -14.00
N HIS A 70 14.68 -29.96 -13.40
CA HIS A 70 14.68 -28.58 -13.80
C HIS A 70 14.80 -28.54 -15.32
N VAL A 71 13.66 -28.55 -16.01
CA VAL A 71 13.66 -28.23 -17.43
C VAL A 71 13.98 -26.74 -17.44
N THR A 72 15.27 -26.45 -17.47
CA THR A 72 15.76 -25.15 -17.92
C THR A 72 15.41 -25.09 -19.40
N SER A 73 14.15 -24.78 -19.67
CA SER A 73 13.73 -24.42 -21.03
C SER A 73 14.64 -23.28 -21.46
N ALA A 74 15.18 -23.38 -22.68
CA ALA A 74 16.01 -22.32 -23.24
C ALA A 74 15.25 -20.97 -23.07
N PRO A 75 15.97 -19.88 -22.73
CA PRO A 75 15.34 -18.58 -22.56
C PRO A 75 14.49 -18.23 -23.78
N THR A 76 13.26 -17.81 -23.55
CA THR A 76 12.37 -17.36 -24.63
C THR A 76 12.92 -16.08 -25.27
N GLU A 77 12.43 -15.73 -26.47
CA GLU A 77 12.78 -14.43 -27.06
C GLU A 77 12.43 -13.26 -26.15
N CYS A 78 11.32 -13.35 -25.42
CA CYS A 78 10.95 -12.35 -24.44
C CYS A 78 11.94 -12.27 -23.29
N ASP A 79 12.39 -13.42 -22.75
CA ASP A 79 13.41 -13.44 -21.68
C ASP A 79 14.70 -12.77 -22.13
N GLN A 80 15.10 -12.98 -23.37
CA GLN A 80 16.31 -12.35 -23.92
C GLN A 80 16.17 -10.83 -24.00
N ARG A 81 15.03 -10.33 -24.48
CA ARG A 81 14.80 -8.89 -24.60
C ARG A 81 14.70 -8.21 -23.24
N ILE A 82 13.91 -8.77 -22.31
CA ILE A 82 13.69 -8.14 -21.01
C ILE A 82 14.97 -8.13 -20.15
N ARG A 83 15.82 -9.18 -20.25
CA ARG A 83 17.11 -9.23 -19.51
C ARG A 83 18.10 -8.15 -19.93
N ALA A 84 17.93 -7.54 -21.09
CA ALA A 84 18.72 -6.38 -21.49
C ALA A 84 18.42 -5.13 -20.67
N ILE A 85 17.26 -5.06 -20.02
CA ILE A 85 16.76 -3.88 -19.31
C ILE A 85 16.29 -4.15 -17.89
N ALA A 86 16.21 -5.41 -17.48
CA ALA A 86 15.67 -5.79 -16.19
C ALA A 86 16.31 -7.07 -15.63
N THR A 87 16.19 -7.23 -14.32
CA THR A 87 16.47 -8.50 -13.62
C THR A 87 15.15 -9.23 -13.45
N ILE A 88 15.06 -10.43 -14.00
CA ILE A 88 13.89 -11.29 -13.90
C ILE A 88 14.28 -12.68 -13.39
N GLU A 89 13.31 -13.35 -12.75
CA GLU A 89 13.34 -14.78 -12.50
C GLU A 89 12.21 -15.44 -13.29
N PRO A 90 12.53 -16.35 -14.23
CA PRO A 90 11.51 -17.14 -14.91
C PRO A 90 10.73 -17.98 -13.90
N MET A 91 9.40 -17.97 -14.04
CA MET A 91 8.51 -18.72 -13.18
C MET A 91 8.09 -20.03 -13.87
N PRO A 92 7.80 -21.08 -13.11
CA PRO A 92 7.14 -22.25 -13.68
C PRO A 92 5.85 -21.83 -14.39
N ARG A 93 5.44 -22.62 -15.39
CA ARG A 93 4.13 -22.43 -16.02
C ARG A 93 3.03 -22.39 -14.99
N LEU A 94 2.31 -21.28 -14.91
CA LEU A 94 1.16 -21.10 -14.01
C LEU A 94 -0.11 -21.42 -14.78
N ILE A 95 -0.84 -22.45 -14.35
CA ILE A 95 -2.13 -22.83 -14.94
C ILE A 95 -3.15 -22.86 -13.81
N GLY A 96 -4.14 -22.02 -13.90
CA GLY A 96 -5.28 -21.99 -12.99
C GLY A 96 -6.62 -22.18 -13.73
N PRO A 97 -7.73 -22.19 -13.00
CA PRO A 97 -9.07 -22.24 -13.60
C PRO A 97 -9.31 -21.02 -14.50
N GLU A 98 -10.25 -21.15 -15.45
CA GLU A 98 -10.71 -20.05 -16.31
C GLU A 98 -9.61 -19.29 -17.08
N SER A 99 -8.54 -19.96 -17.48
CA SER A 99 -7.39 -19.35 -18.16
C SER A 99 -6.52 -18.43 -17.28
N CYS A 100 -6.51 -18.64 -15.96
CA CYS A 100 -5.54 -18.02 -15.09
C CYS A 100 -4.12 -18.43 -15.44
N GLY A 101 -3.18 -17.48 -15.29
CA GLY A 101 -1.74 -17.70 -15.50
C GLY A 101 -1.29 -17.57 -16.95
N GLY A 102 -0.22 -18.22 -17.26
CA GLY A 102 0.45 -18.20 -18.56
C GLY A 102 1.64 -19.13 -18.59
N GLU A 103 2.19 -19.34 -19.79
CA GLU A 103 3.36 -20.21 -20.01
C GLU A 103 4.69 -19.46 -19.80
N ASP A 104 4.66 -18.14 -19.98
CA ASP A 104 5.80 -17.23 -20.01
C ASP A 104 5.81 -16.27 -18.82
N MET A 105 5.49 -16.76 -17.63
CA MET A 105 5.47 -15.94 -16.42
C MET A 105 6.88 -15.66 -15.91
N VAL A 106 7.10 -14.43 -15.44
CA VAL A 106 8.36 -14.00 -14.83
C VAL A 106 8.09 -13.23 -13.54
N ARG A 107 8.98 -13.31 -12.58
CA ARG A 107 9.07 -12.37 -11.48
C ARG A 107 9.99 -11.22 -11.89
N LEU A 108 9.50 -10.00 -11.86
CA LEU A 108 10.27 -8.80 -12.21
C LEU A 108 10.89 -8.19 -10.96
N ASP A 109 12.16 -8.45 -10.71
CA ASP A 109 12.84 -8.02 -9.49
C ASP A 109 13.30 -6.55 -9.56
N ALA A 110 13.83 -6.15 -10.71
CA ALA A 110 14.34 -4.78 -10.88
C ALA A 110 14.45 -4.39 -12.35
N VAL A 111 14.48 -3.07 -12.56
CA VAL A 111 14.77 -2.44 -13.85
C VAL A 111 16.14 -1.80 -13.81
N THR A 112 16.92 -1.95 -14.90
CA THR A 112 18.25 -1.36 -15.04
C THR A 112 18.22 -0.22 -16.05
N ARG A 113 18.64 0.96 -15.62
CA ARG A 113 18.81 2.14 -16.47
C ARG A 113 20.22 2.24 -17.05
N SER A 114 20.41 3.14 -18.01
CA SER A 114 21.73 3.52 -18.50
C SER A 114 22.64 3.91 -17.34
N GLY A 115 23.89 3.46 -17.39
CA GLY A 115 24.85 3.68 -16.29
C GLY A 115 24.72 2.68 -15.12
N GLY A 116 23.91 1.62 -15.25
CA GLY A 116 23.80 0.56 -14.25
C GLY A 116 22.93 0.91 -13.03
N VAL A 117 22.19 2.01 -13.08
CA VAL A 117 21.27 2.39 -11.98
C VAL A 117 20.14 1.36 -11.90
N ARG A 118 20.00 0.76 -10.71
CA ARG A 118 18.99 -0.25 -10.44
C ARG A 118 17.75 0.36 -9.77
N ILE A 119 16.57 -0.01 -10.26
CA ILE A 119 15.26 0.35 -9.69
C ILE A 119 14.60 -0.95 -9.25
N ASP A 120 14.47 -1.19 -7.95
CA ASP A 120 13.83 -2.39 -7.39
C ASP A 120 12.30 -2.31 -7.49
N LEU A 121 11.63 -3.45 -7.67
CA LEU A 121 10.18 -3.56 -7.50
C LEU A 121 9.88 -4.31 -6.19
N LYS A 122 9.03 -3.74 -5.31
CA LYS A 122 8.78 -4.26 -3.96
C LYS A 122 7.29 -4.24 -3.59
N PRO A 123 6.70 -5.43 -3.36
CA PRO A 123 7.22 -6.76 -3.68
C PRO A 123 7.45 -6.94 -5.18
N ALA A 124 8.36 -7.85 -5.56
CA ALA A 124 8.61 -8.14 -6.97
C ALA A 124 7.36 -8.77 -7.62
N PRO A 125 6.75 -8.14 -8.63
CA PRO A 125 5.52 -8.64 -9.23
C PRO A 125 5.75 -9.86 -10.11
N VAL A 126 4.78 -10.77 -10.11
CA VAL A 126 4.73 -11.91 -11.04
C VAL A 126 3.84 -11.53 -12.22
N LEU A 127 4.39 -11.56 -13.42
CA LEU A 127 3.76 -11.02 -14.63
C LEU A 127 4.04 -11.93 -15.83
N ARG A 128 3.24 -11.82 -16.90
CA ARG A 128 3.66 -12.31 -18.21
C ARG A 128 4.88 -11.56 -18.69
N CYS A 129 5.80 -12.25 -19.33
CA CYS A 129 7.06 -11.68 -19.80
C CYS A 129 6.85 -10.45 -20.68
N THR A 130 5.93 -10.49 -21.64
CA THR A 130 5.64 -9.36 -22.53
C THR A 130 5.07 -8.14 -21.79
N PHE A 131 4.27 -8.36 -20.75
CA PHE A 131 3.76 -7.28 -19.92
C PHE A 131 4.87 -6.74 -18.99
N ALA A 132 5.69 -7.63 -18.41
CA ALA A 132 6.86 -7.24 -17.61
C ALA A 132 7.86 -6.41 -18.43
N GLU A 133 8.10 -6.77 -19.69
CA GLU A 133 8.93 -5.99 -20.64
C GLU A 133 8.37 -4.58 -20.83
N SER A 134 7.05 -4.44 -21.02
CA SER A 134 6.38 -3.15 -21.16
C SER A 134 6.47 -2.30 -19.90
N VAL A 135 6.28 -2.90 -18.72
CA VAL A 135 6.43 -2.21 -17.42
C VAL A 135 7.90 -1.78 -17.21
N ALA A 136 8.85 -2.65 -17.49
CA ALA A 136 10.28 -2.35 -17.33
C ALA A 136 10.72 -1.21 -18.25
N ALA A 137 10.32 -1.24 -19.52
CA ALA A 137 10.61 -0.17 -20.47
C ALA A 137 9.97 1.17 -20.03
N TRP A 138 8.71 1.15 -19.57
CA TRP A 138 8.05 2.34 -19.07
C TRP A 138 8.74 2.94 -17.84
N LEU A 139 9.09 2.12 -16.87
CA LEU A 139 9.81 2.57 -15.66
C LEU A 139 11.18 3.16 -16.01
N ARG A 140 11.91 2.53 -16.94
CA ARG A 140 13.24 2.95 -17.35
C ARG A 140 13.22 4.26 -18.14
N ASP A 141 12.36 4.32 -19.16
CA ASP A 141 12.46 5.35 -20.21
C ASP A 141 11.57 6.56 -19.94
N GLU A 142 10.49 6.37 -19.18
CA GLU A 142 9.48 7.41 -18.99
C GLU A 142 9.31 7.83 -17.53
N VAL A 143 9.21 6.88 -16.59
CA VAL A 143 8.99 7.19 -15.16
C VAL A 143 10.25 7.74 -14.50
N ALA A 144 11.37 7.04 -14.63
CA ALA A 144 12.59 7.41 -13.92
C ALA A 144 13.09 8.83 -14.29
N PRO A 145 13.10 9.26 -15.56
CA PRO A 145 13.46 10.63 -15.90
C PRO A 145 12.50 11.69 -15.33
N ARG A 146 11.20 11.36 -15.20
CA ARG A 146 10.21 12.25 -14.58
C ARG A 146 10.42 12.37 -13.07
N VAL A 147 10.70 11.25 -12.41
CA VAL A 147 10.99 11.24 -10.97
C VAL A 147 12.26 12.04 -10.64
N GLU A 148 13.28 12.00 -11.50
CA GLU A 148 14.51 12.81 -11.32
C GLU A 148 14.25 14.31 -11.27
N LYS A 149 13.20 14.80 -11.97
CA LYS A 149 12.78 16.21 -11.87
C LYS A 149 12.33 16.60 -10.46
N LEU A 150 11.99 15.62 -9.61
CA LEU A 150 11.68 15.84 -8.19
C LEU A 150 12.93 16.01 -7.30
N GLY A 151 14.13 15.98 -7.91
CA GLY A 151 15.42 16.26 -7.25
C GLY A 151 16.19 15.04 -6.75
N ALA A 152 15.67 13.80 -6.95
CA ALA A 152 16.40 12.58 -6.62
C ALA A 152 16.03 11.45 -7.58
N ALA A 153 16.96 10.50 -7.78
CA ALA A 153 16.75 9.36 -8.67
C ALA A 153 15.71 8.38 -8.09
N LEU A 154 14.97 7.70 -8.97
CA LEU A 154 14.09 6.61 -8.61
C LEU A 154 14.93 5.40 -8.16
N ARG A 155 14.73 4.92 -6.94
CA ARG A 155 15.42 3.76 -6.35
C ARG A 155 14.56 2.50 -6.34
N ALA A 156 13.27 2.64 -6.03
CA ALA A 156 12.35 1.51 -6.02
C ALA A 156 10.93 1.94 -6.35
N VAL A 157 10.14 0.96 -6.79
CA VAL A 157 8.69 1.08 -7.00
C VAL A 157 7.99 0.15 -6.01
N GLU A 158 7.07 0.69 -5.23
CA GLU A 158 6.19 -0.10 -4.39
C GLU A 158 5.02 -0.61 -5.23
N THR A 159 4.96 -1.93 -5.43
CA THR A 159 3.85 -2.61 -6.07
C THR A 159 2.81 -3.01 -5.02
N TYR A 160 1.54 -2.99 -5.40
CA TYR A 160 0.44 -3.30 -4.49
C TYR A 160 -0.15 -4.69 -4.76
N ASP A 161 -0.41 -5.00 -6.03
CA ASP A 161 -0.94 -6.30 -6.46
C ASP A 161 -0.33 -6.67 -7.83
N SER A 162 -0.26 -7.97 -8.13
CA SER A 162 0.23 -8.47 -9.41
C SER A 162 -0.56 -9.72 -9.83
N TYR A 163 0.08 -10.87 -10.06
CA TYR A 163 -0.64 -12.10 -10.40
C TYR A 163 -1.46 -12.60 -9.21
N GLU A 164 -2.76 -12.69 -9.43
CA GLU A 164 -3.72 -13.35 -8.55
C GLU A 164 -4.88 -13.92 -9.38
N CYS A 165 -5.09 -15.22 -9.30
CA CYS A 165 -6.18 -15.87 -10.01
C CYS A 165 -7.54 -15.53 -9.39
N ARG A 166 -8.18 -14.48 -9.89
CA ARG A 166 -9.45 -13.94 -9.37
C ARG A 166 -10.26 -13.21 -10.44
N GLY A 167 -11.54 -13.05 -10.18
CA GLY A 167 -12.40 -12.14 -10.94
C GLY A 167 -12.06 -10.66 -10.70
N ARG A 168 -12.56 -9.78 -11.54
CA ARG A 168 -12.38 -8.31 -11.42
C ARG A 168 -12.89 -7.81 -10.08
N ASN A 169 -12.12 -6.93 -9.45
CA ASN A 169 -12.42 -6.30 -8.15
C ASN A 169 -12.78 -7.33 -7.05
N ARG A 170 -12.33 -8.58 -7.18
CA ARG A 170 -12.63 -9.70 -6.27
C ARG A 170 -14.14 -9.98 -6.11
N VAL A 171 -14.94 -9.55 -7.09
CA VAL A 171 -16.40 -9.78 -7.10
C VAL A 171 -16.70 -11.22 -7.54
N PRO A 172 -17.45 -12.01 -6.75
CA PRO A 172 -17.83 -13.36 -7.13
C PRO A 172 -18.59 -13.38 -8.47
N GLY A 173 -18.21 -14.28 -9.37
CA GLY A 173 -18.83 -14.41 -10.70
C GLY A 173 -18.46 -13.34 -11.71
N ALA A 174 -17.62 -12.38 -11.35
CA ALA A 174 -17.08 -11.41 -12.30
C ALA A 174 -16.14 -12.08 -13.31
N LYS A 175 -16.01 -11.47 -14.49
CA LYS A 175 -15.02 -11.92 -15.49
C LYS A 175 -13.62 -11.96 -14.90
N LEU A 176 -12.78 -12.87 -15.39
CA LEU A 176 -11.39 -12.99 -15.01
C LEU A 176 -10.68 -11.63 -15.11
N SER A 177 -9.94 -11.27 -14.05
CA SER A 177 -9.11 -10.07 -14.02
C SER A 177 -7.86 -10.24 -14.88
N GLU A 178 -7.31 -9.14 -15.39
CA GLU A 178 -6.00 -9.15 -16.04
C GLU A 178 -4.87 -9.54 -15.07
N HIS A 179 -5.02 -9.30 -13.75
CA HIS A 179 -4.15 -9.88 -12.73
C HIS A 179 -4.12 -11.41 -12.81
N GLY A 180 -5.28 -12.04 -12.97
CA GLY A 180 -5.37 -13.50 -13.11
C GLY A 180 -4.70 -14.06 -14.36
N LYS A 181 -4.38 -13.21 -15.33
CA LYS A 181 -3.64 -13.57 -16.53
C LYS A 181 -2.15 -13.16 -16.47
N GLY A 182 -1.70 -12.57 -15.36
CA GLY A 182 -0.37 -11.96 -15.27
C GLY A 182 -0.16 -10.75 -16.17
N ASN A 183 -1.24 -10.11 -16.60
CA ASN A 183 -1.24 -9.01 -17.57
C ASN A 183 -1.58 -7.65 -16.94
N ALA A 184 -1.48 -7.55 -15.60
CA ALA A 184 -1.74 -6.33 -14.83
C ALA A 184 -0.81 -6.20 -13.63
N VAL A 185 -0.54 -4.97 -13.22
CA VAL A 185 0.14 -4.63 -11.97
C VAL A 185 -0.46 -3.36 -11.38
N ASP A 186 -0.56 -3.35 -10.06
CA ASP A 186 -0.95 -2.20 -9.26
C ASP A 186 0.28 -1.55 -8.64
N LEU A 187 0.39 -0.23 -8.75
CA LEU A 187 1.51 0.57 -8.29
C LEU A 187 1.03 1.55 -7.22
N ARG A 188 1.74 1.63 -6.10
CA ARG A 188 1.36 2.48 -4.96
C ARG A 188 2.23 3.73 -4.87
N SER A 189 3.54 3.56 -4.88
CA SER A 189 4.46 4.67 -4.64
C SER A 189 5.81 4.47 -5.32
N PHE A 190 6.54 5.56 -5.45
CA PHE A 190 7.93 5.59 -5.84
C PHE A 190 8.81 5.93 -4.63
N ILE A 191 9.90 5.20 -4.44
CA ILE A 191 10.89 5.43 -3.41
C ILE A 191 12.12 6.04 -4.07
N LEU A 192 12.50 7.24 -3.67
CA LEU A 192 13.61 8.00 -4.21
C LEU A 192 14.93 7.62 -3.50
N ALA A 193 16.06 7.96 -4.11
CA ALA A 193 17.38 7.69 -3.57
C ALA A 193 17.67 8.44 -2.25
N ASP A 194 17.01 9.57 -2.02
CA ASP A 194 17.08 10.35 -0.77
C ASP A 194 16.13 9.84 0.32
N GLY A 195 15.41 8.74 0.08
CA GLY A 195 14.48 8.11 1.02
C GLY A 195 13.06 8.66 0.98
N ARG A 196 12.78 9.72 0.23
CA ARG A 196 11.40 10.20 0.06
C ARG A 196 10.52 9.16 -0.62
N VAL A 197 9.27 9.06 -0.13
CA VAL A 197 8.23 8.23 -0.74
C VAL A 197 7.24 9.14 -1.45
N VAL A 198 7.01 8.90 -2.73
CA VAL A 198 6.07 9.64 -3.57
C VAL A 198 4.89 8.73 -3.86
N ALA A 199 3.82 8.85 -3.06
CA ALA A 199 2.59 8.08 -3.26
C ALA A 199 1.85 8.63 -4.49
N LEU A 200 1.46 7.73 -5.40
CA LEU A 200 0.92 8.11 -6.72
C LEU A 200 -0.47 8.76 -6.63
N THR A 201 -1.20 8.45 -5.56
CA THR A 201 -2.55 8.97 -5.33
C THR A 201 -2.60 10.14 -4.34
N ASP A 202 -1.44 10.52 -3.75
CA ASP A 202 -1.36 11.61 -2.77
C ASP A 202 -1.50 12.97 -3.47
N VAL A 203 -2.53 13.71 -3.06
CA VAL A 203 -2.82 15.05 -3.59
C VAL A 203 -1.76 16.09 -3.23
N SER A 204 -0.91 15.83 -2.22
CA SER A 204 0.19 16.71 -1.83
C SER A 204 1.38 16.64 -2.80
N VAL A 205 1.50 15.56 -3.57
CA VAL A 205 2.50 15.43 -4.64
C VAL A 205 2.15 16.38 -5.77
N ALA A 206 3.16 17.02 -6.36
CA ALA A 206 2.98 18.00 -7.43
C ALA A 206 2.03 17.49 -8.53
N LYS A 207 0.99 18.29 -8.81
CA LYS A 207 -0.05 17.89 -9.76
C LYS A 207 0.53 17.64 -11.15
N ASP A 208 1.41 18.55 -11.63
CA ASP A 208 2.01 18.45 -12.95
C ASP A 208 2.79 17.15 -13.13
N PHE A 209 3.54 16.71 -12.09
CA PHE A 209 4.22 15.43 -12.11
C PHE A 209 3.23 14.26 -12.25
N ARG A 210 2.11 14.29 -11.51
CA ARG A 210 1.09 13.23 -11.56
C ARG A 210 0.33 13.25 -12.91
N ASP A 211 0.09 14.44 -13.49
CA ASP A 211 -0.50 14.56 -14.82
C ASP A 211 0.43 14.01 -15.91
N GLU A 212 1.73 14.36 -15.89
CA GLU A 212 2.72 13.81 -16.82
C GLU A 212 2.83 12.28 -16.69
N LEU A 213 2.75 11.76 -15.45
CA LEU A 213 2.80 10.32 -15.19
C LEU A 213 1.56 9.61 -15.72
N ARG A 214 0.36 10.18 -15.49
CA ARG A 214 -0.91 9.67 -16.03
C ARG A 214 -0.88 9.63 -17.56
N GLU A 215 -0.48 10.73 -18.20
CA GLU A 215 -0.39 10.81 -19.65
C GLU A 215 0.54 9.72 -20.21
N SER A 216 1.71 9.58 -19.62
CA SER A 216 2.69 8.55 -19.97
C SER A 216 2.12 7.14 -19.81
N ALA A 217 1.48 6.85 -18.68
CA ALA A 217 0.86 5.55 -18.45
C ALA A 217 -0.27 5.26 -19.46
N CYS A 218 -1.17 6.23 -19.68
CA CYS A 218 -2.28 6.09 -20.64
C CYS A 218 -1.82 5.97 -22.08
N HIS A 219 -0.64 6.48 -22.41
CA HIS A 219 -0.04 6.28 -23.73
C HIS A 219 0.53 4.85 -23.87
N ARG A 220 1.10 4.31 -22.81
CA ARG A 220 1.76 2.99 -22.81
C ARG A 220 0.77 1.82 -22.67
N PHE A 221 -0.12 1.89 -21.69
CA PHE A 221 -1.02 0.79 -21.31
C PHE A 221 -2.41 0.95 -21.90
N THR A 222 -3.11 -0.15 -22.13
CA THR A 222 -4.48 -0.16 -22.68
C THR A 222 -5.55 0.09 -21.64
N THR A 223 -5.23 -0.15 -20.36
CA THR A 223 -6.02 0.29 -19.21
C THR A 223 -5.13 1.00 -18.22
N VAL A 224 -5.60 2.13 -17.72
CA VAL A 224 -5.06 2.83 -16.55
C VAL A 224 -6.24 3.22 -15.67
N LEU A 225 -6.26 2.72 -14.42
CA LEU A 225 -7.26 3.08 -13.42
C LEU A 225 -6.57 3.65 -12.19
N GLY A 226 -7.18 4.64 -11.59
CA GLY A 226 -6.71 5.28 -10.38
C GLY A 226 -7.86 5.96 -9.67
N PRO A 227 -7.62 6.90 -8.74
CA PRO A 227 -8.66 7.66 -8.07
C PRO A 227 -9.70 8.20 -9.03
N GLY A 228 -10.97 8.04 -8.70
CA GLY A 228 -12.10 8.47 -9.53
C GLY A 228 -12.56 7.47 -10.60
N SER A 229 -11.85 6.35 -10.81
CA SER A 229 -12.32 5.29 -11.69
C SER A 229 -13.40 4.43 -11.02
N ASP A 230 -13.10 3.89 -9.86
CA ASP A 230 -14.01 3.17 -8.97
C ASP A 230 -13.41 3.09 -7.55
N SER A 231 -14.18 2.53 -6.60
CA SER A 231 -13.78 2.44 -5.19
C SER A 231 -12.60 1.50 -4.93
N ALA A 232 -12.27 0.60 -5.85
CA ALA A 232 -11.16 -0.33 -5.69
C ALA A 232 -9.81 0.35 -5.98
N HIS A 233 -9.79 1.42 -6.80
CA HIS A 233 -8.57 2.06 -7.30
C HIS A 233 -8.27 3.43 -6.64
N GLU A 234 -8.88 3.75 -5.50
CA GLU A 234 -8.63 5.04 -4.81
C GLU A 234 -7.22 5.17 -4.20
N SER A 235 -6.52 4.05 -3.93
CA SER A 235 -5.24 4.03 -3.20
C SER A 235 -4.02 3.57 -4.01
N HIS A 236 -4.20 3.26 -5.29
CA HIS A 236 -3.14 2.78 -6.17
C HIS A 236 -3.49 3.05 -7.64
N ILE A 237 -2.54 2.83 -8.52
CA ILE A 237 -2.73 2.95 -9.95
C ILE A 237 -2.60 1.56 -10.58
N HIS A 238 -3.69 1.11 -11.16
CA HIS A 238 -3.72 -0.13 -11.94
C HIS A 238 -3.32 0.16 -13.39
N VAL A 239 -2.47 -0.70 -13.96
CA VAL A 239 -2.13 -0.69 -15.38
C VAL A 239 -2.21 -2.09 -15.96
N ASP A 240 -2.74 -2.22 -17.19
CA ASP A 240 -2.81 -3.49 -17.91
C ASP A 240 -2.67 -3.32 -19.44
N LEU A 241 -2.48 -4.44 -20.13
CA LEU A 241 -2.43 -4.52 -21.59
C LEU A 241 -3.56 -5.39 -22.14
N ILE A 242 -4.77 -5.29 -21.56
CA ILE A 242 -5.92 -6.02 -22.11
C ILE A 242 -6.18 -5.62 -23.56
N GLU A 243 -6.34 -6.60 -24.42
CA GLU A 243 -6.79 -6.37 -25.78
C GLU A 243 -8.31 -6.19 -25.82
N ARG A 244 -8.74 -5.08 -26.44
CA ARG A 244 -10.15 -4.77 -26.60
C ARG A 244 -10.49 -4.63 -28.08
N ARG A 245 -11.71 -5.05 -28.43
CA ARG A 245 -12.24 -4.90 -29.77
C ARG A 245 -12.18 -3.44 -30.21
N GLY A 246 -11.68 -3.19 -31.42
CA GLY A 246 -11.53 -1.84 -31.97
C GLY A 246 -10.38 -1.03 -31.36
N GLY A 247 -9.48 -1.65 -30.59
CA GLY A 247 -8.32 -0.96 -30.01
C GLY A 247 -8.68 0.06 -28.90
N TYR A 248 -9.89 -0.08 -28.29
CA TYR A 248 -10.35 0.83 -27.24
C TYR A 248 -9.42 0.79 -26.02
N ARG A 249 -9.00 1.98 -25.58
CA ARG A 249 -8.14 2.21 -24.40
C ARG A 249 -8.97 2.89 -23.30
N MET A 250 -8.70 2.55 -22.04
CA MET A 250 -9.37 3.12 -20.88
C MET A 250 -8.33 3.83 -20.01
N CYS A 251 -8.51 5.12 -19.82
CA CYS A 251 -7.66 5.94 -18.99
C CYS A 251 -8.54 6.73 -18.02
N GLN A 252 -8.70 6.21 -16.80
CA GLN A 252 -9.53 6.76 -15.75
C GLN A 252 -8.71 6.95 -14.47
N TRP A 253 -8.08 8.09 -14.37
CA TRP A 253 -7.31 8.49 -13.21
C TRP A 253 -7.46 10.01 -13.04
N ASP A 254 -8.24 10.41 -12.03
CA ASP A 254 -8.41 11.81 -11.65
C ASP A 254 -7.19 12.27 -10.85
N VAL A 255 -6.41 13.17 -11.43
CA VAL A 255 -5.31 13.83 -10.74
C VAL A 255 -5.87 15.00 -9.93
N ARG A 256 -6.37 14.70 -8.73
CA ARG A 256 -7.03 15.66 -7.84
C ARG A 256 -6.04 16.69 -7.31
N THR A 257 -6.52 17.90 -7.03
CA THR A 257 -5.78 18.93 -6.30
C THR A 257 -6.10 18.85 -4.81
N PRO A 258 -5.20 19.30 -3.92
CA PRO A 258 -5.54 19.49 -2.52
C PRO A 258 -6.76 20.44 -2.41
N PRO A 259 -7.64 20.21 -1.43
CA PRO A 259 -8.67 21.19 -1.14
C PRO A 259 -8.02 22.55 -0.83
N PRO A 260 -8.66 23.69 -1.19
CA PRO A 260 -8.17 24.99 -0.79
C PRO A 260 -7.90 24.98 0.72
N LYS A 261 -6.73 25.49 1.14
CA LYS A 261 -6.52 25.73 2.56
C LYS A 261 -7.65 26.65 3.00
N GLU A 262 -8.55 26.17 3.86
CA GLU A 262 -9.43 27.06 4.60
C GLU A 262 -8.52 28.07 5.30
N VAL A 263 -8.52 29.29 4.81
CA VAL A 263 -7.99 30.42 5.55
C VAL A 263 -8.89 30.44 6.79
N ALA A 264 -8.37 30.06 7.95
CA ALA A 264 -9.12 30.12 9.19
C ALA A 264 -9.70 31.53 9.22
N ALA A 265 -11.03 31.63 9.04
CA ALA A 265 -11.70 32.89 9.15
C ALA A 265 -11.35 33.42 10.54
N GLU A 266 -10.66 34.56 10.59
CA GLU A 266 -10.30 35.20 11.84
C GLU A 266 -11.61 35.38 12.61
N VAL A 267 -11.81 34.48 13.61
CA VAL A 267 -13.04 34.58 14.44
C VAL A 267 -12.97 35.93 15.11
N PRO A 268 -13.88 36.87 14.81
CA PRO A 268 -13.84 38.19 15.44
C PRO A 268 -13.85 38.00 16.96
N LEU A 269 -12.84 38.54 17.62
CA LEU A 269 -12.83 38.53 19.08
C LEU A 269 -14.13 39.12 19.59
N PRO A 270 -14.76 38.51 20.62
CA PRO A 270 -15.97 39.07 21.22
C PRO A 270 -15.72 40.53 21.64
N THR A 271 -16.57 41.44 21.20
CA THR A 271 -16.52 42.82 21.65
C THR A 271 -16.55 42.88 23.18
N PRO A 272 -15.65 43.66 23.81
CA PRO A 272 -15.67 43.81 25.26
C PRO A 272 -17.06 44.21 25.72
N ARG A 273 -17.56 43.53 26.74
CA ARG A 273 -18.84 43.89 27.37
C ARG A 273 -18.80 45.34 27.86
N PRO A 274 -19.82 46.19 27.61
CA PRO A 274 -19.88 47.53 28.18
C PRO A 274 -19.74 47.45 29.70
N ASN A 275 -18.85 48.24 30.26
CA ASN A 275 -18.81 48.41 31.70
C ASN A 275 -20.15 48.97 32.18
N ILE A 276 -20.90 48.18 32.92
CA ILE A 276 -22.10 48.68 33.63
C ILE A 276 -21.59 49.35 34.88
N ASP A 277 -21.38 50.66 34.80
CA ASP A 277 -21.10 51.51 35.95
C ASP A 277 -22.25 51.36 36.98
N SER A 278 -21.94 50.71 38.09
CA SER A 278 -22.86 50.57 39.23
C SER A 278 -22.88 51.85 40.06
N SER A 279 -23.28 52.97 39.47
CA SER A 279 -23.66 54.18 40.26
C SER A 279 -25.09 54.07 40.70
N THR A 280 -25.33 53.42 41.83
CA THR A 280 -26.55 53.42 42.53
C THR A 280 -26.68 54.81 43.21
N PRO A 281 -27.71 55.66 42.92
CA PRO A 281 -27.88 56.86 43.67
C PRO A 281 -28.45 56.51 45.05
N SER A 282 -27.68 56.88 46.08
CA SER A 282 -28.12 56.83 47.51
C SER A 282 -29.30 57.76 47.75
N ARG A 283 -30.46 57.18 47.98
CA ARG A 283 -31.69 57.89 48.37
C ARG A 283 -31.57 58.32 49.84
N LYS A 284 -31.26 59.59 50.08
CA LYS A 284 -31.40 60.18 51.44
C LYS A 284 -32.88 60.28 51.77
N MET A 285 -33.28 59.73 52.92
CA MET A 285 -34.48 60.12 53.69
C MET A 285 -34.23 61.36 54.49
#